data_829b7ef03afa195820465757d8bcbb12
#
_entry.id   829b7ef03afa195820465757d8bcbb12
#
_cell.length_a   1.000
_cell.length_b   1.000
_cell.length_c   1.000
_cell.angle_alpha   90.00
_cell.angle_beta   90.00
_cell.angle_gamma   90.00
#
_symmetry.space_group_name_H-M   'P 1'
#
loop_
_entity.id
_entity.type
_entity.pdbx_description
1 polymer ?
#
loop_
_entity_poly.entity_id
_entity_poly.type
_entity_poly.pdbx_seq_one_letter_code
_entity_poly.pdbx_strand_id
1 'polypeptide(L)'
;MDYLALAQQGKNQWWRYILGFFLILLAWQGIGLMPLFAIGYWAEVDGDAATRFNWDTFLVEGISPALTFVDMMAMFIFLVIGVWLVVRFLHKRPFLSLITPLQRISWMRVLQGAVVFAAIYLSVTVLGEWLLPTPAGEMEYVFDAQAFLLFLPLALVLIPIQTSAEELLFRGYVLQGLGLVLHRWAAVLVSALLFALPHLLNPEVYGANLWIAVLPYLTTGLLLALVTVRDGTLELAMGVHAINNIFAFLFVTTPPYDMFPALFVYHGELFTWETVASEALIAVLFYWVIFRFFARPDVLKVAA
;
A
#
# COMPACT_ATOMS: atom_id res chain seq x y z
N MET A 1 19.50 12.59 -12.78
CA MET A 1 19.82 12.33 -11.34
C MET A 1 19.16 11.03 -10.96
N ASP A 2 19.90 10.06 -10.43
CA ASP A 2 19.34 8.78 -9.96
C ASP A 2 18.26 9.05 -8.89
N TYR A 3 17.16 8.30 -8.89
CA TYR A 3 16.07 8.46 -7.91
C TYR A 3 16.59 8.41 -6.46
N LEU A 4 17.51 7.50 -6.16
CA LEU A 4 18.12 7.40 -4.83
C LEU A 4 18.95 8.65 -4.47
N ALA A 5 19.58 9.28 -5.46
CA ALA A 5 20.37 10.50 -5.26
C ALA A 5 19.52 11.75 -4.95
N LEU A 6 18.19 11.70 -5.12
CA LEU A 6 17.30 12.81 -4.74
C LEU A 6 17.38 13.15 -3.25
N ALA A 7 17.72 12.19 -2.41
CA ALA A 7 18.00 12.42 -0.98
C ALA A 7 19.09 13.49 -0.77
N GLN A 8 20.07 13.60 -1.67
CA GLN A 8 21.19 14.55 -1.56
C GLN A 8 20.77 16.02 -1.63
N GLN A 9 19.53 16.31 -2.06
CA GLN A 9 18.99 17.67 -2.05
C GLN A 9 18.78 18.23 -0.64
N GLY A 10 18.88 17.39 0.41
CA GLY A 10 18.61 17.77 1.79
C GLY A 10 19.79 17.54 2.74
N LYS A 11 19.51 17.70 4.03
CA LYS A 11 20.45 17.37 5.10
C LYS A 11 20.40 15.88 5.41
N ASN A 12 21.53 15.16 5.29
CA ASN A 12 21.59 13.70 5.26
C ASN A 12 22.44 13.09 6.39
N GLN A 13 22.61 13.80 7.52
CA GLN A 13 23.24 13.19 8.68
C GLN A 13 22.40 11.97 9.14
N TRP A 14 23.06 10.84 9.44
CA TRP A 14 22.42 9.56 9.76
C TRP A 14 21.37 9.66 10.88
N TRP A 15 21.65 10.46 11.92
CA TRP A 15 20.73 10.66 13.04
C TRP A 15 19.40 11.30 12.65
N ARG A 16 19.36 12.07 11.53
CA ARG A 16 18.12 12.65 11.00
C ARG A 16 17.20 11.58 10.47
N TYR A 17 17.73 10.55 9.84
CA TYR A 17 16.93 9.43 9.34
C TYR A 17 16.36 8.62 10.51
N ILE A 18 17.16 8.36 11.55
CA ILE A 18 16.67 7.66 12.75
C ILE A 18 15.60 8.49 13.46
N LEU A 19 15.90 9.73 13.80
CA LEU A 19 14.94 10.62 14.46
C LEU A 19 13.69 10.83 13.59
N GLY A 20 13.88 11.05 12.30
CA GLY A 20 12.79 11.25 11.34
C GLY A 20 11.88 10.03 11.24
N PHE A 21 12.44 8.82 11.20
CA PHE A 21 11.65 7.59 11.22
C PHE A 21 10.79 7.47 12.49
N PHE A 22 11.35 7.73 13.66
CA PHE A 22 10.58 7.72 14.92
C PHE A 22 9.50 8.82 14.97
N LEU A 23 9.78 10.02 14.44
CA LEU A 23 8.77 11.09 14.36
C LEU A 23 7.64 10.73 13.39
N ILE A 24 7.96 10.08 12.27
CA ILE A 24 6.95 9.58 11.32
C ILE A 24 6.10 8.49 11.98
N LEU A 25 6.72 7.53 12.66
CA LEU A 25 5.99 6.50 13.40
C LEU A 25 5.10 7.09 14.50
N LEU A 26 5.58 8.09 15.23
CA LEU A 26 4.78 8.80 16.23
C LEU A 26 3.57 9.49 15.59
N ALA A 27 3.75 10.15 14.44
CA ALA A 27 2.65 10.77 13.72
C ALA A 27 1.65 9.71 13.24
N TRP A 28 2.13 8.61 12.66
CA TRP A 28 1.32 7.54 12.09
C TRP A 28 0.64 6.69 13.16
N GLN A 29 1.42 5.99 14.00
CA GLN A 29 0.92 5.00 14.97
C GLN A 29 0.58 5.63 16.33
N GLY A 30 1.17 6.76 16.67
CA GLY A 30 0.83 7.49 17.89
C GLY A 30 -0.40 8.37 17.71
N ILE A 31 -0.26 9.45 16.94
CA ILE A 31 -1.34 10.44 16.75
C ILE A 31 -2.40 9.91 15.79
N GLY A 32 -2.00 9.20 14.73
CA GLY A 32 -2.90 8.68 13.70
C GLY A 32 -3.90 7.63 14.19
N LEU A 33 -3.58 6.89 15.25
CA LEU A 33 -4.53 5.95 15.89
C LEU A 33 -5.47 6.60 16.91
N MET A 34 -5.27 7.88 17.26
CA MET A 34 -6.17 8.55 18.23
C MET A 34 -7.64 8.58 17.80
N PRO A 35 -8.00 8.84 16.53
CA PRO A 35 -9.39 8.75 16.07
C PRO A 35 -9.98 7.36 16.33
N LEU A 36 -9.27 6.30 15.97
CA LEU A 36 -9.70 4.91 16.18
C LEU A 36 -9.99 4.62 17.64
N PHE A 37 -9.06 4.95 18.54
CA PHE A 37 -9.27 4.75 19.96
C PHE A 37 -10.36 5.64 20.55
N ALA A 38 -10.57 6.85 20.00
CA ALA A 38 -11.66 7.73 20.44
C ALA A 38 -13.04 7.17 20.05
N ILE A 39 -13.20 6.67 18.82
CA ILE A 39 -14.43 6.02 18.35
C ILE A 39 -14.63 4.69 19.08
N GLY A 40 -13.55 3.91 19.25
CA GLY A 40 -13.59 2.66 20.02
C GLY A 40 -14.04 2.88 21.48
N TYR A 41 -13.46 3.88 22.16
CA TYR A 41 -13.90 4.24 23.51
C TYR A 41 -15.36 4.69 23.55
N TRP A 42 -15.81 5.46 22.57
CA TRP A 42 -17.21 5.86 22.46
C TRP A 42 -18.12 4.63 22.31
N ALA A 43 -17.77 3.67 21.47
CA ALA A 43 -18.52 2.44 21.26
C ALA A 43 -18.63 1.59 22.52
N GLU A 44 -17.65 1.64 23.44
CA GLU A 44 -17.70 0.92 24.71
C GLU A 44 -18.57 1.60 25.76
N VAL A 45 -18.86 2.91 25.64
CA VAL A 45 -19.55 3.70 26.67
C VAL A 45 -20.90 4.27 26.21
N ASP A 46 -21.31 4.09 24.97
CA ASP A 46 -22.56 4.63 24.41
C ASP A 46 -23.84 3.93 24.94
N GLY A 47 -23.66 2.78 25.59
CA GLY A 47 -24.76 1.98 26.17
C GLY A 47 -25.43 1.07 25.16
N ASP A 48 -24.98 0.99 23.92
CA ASP A 48 -25.47 0.04 22.91
C ASP A 48 -24.61 -1.24 22.94
N ALA A 49 -25.18 -2.37 23.29
CA ALA A 49 -24.49 -3.65 23.34
C ALA A 49 -24.05 -4.16 21.93
N ALA A 50 -24.56 -3.57 20.87
CA ALA A 50 -24.17 -3.91 19.49
C ALA A 50 -22.88 -3.22 19.08
N THR A 51 -22.53 -2.09 19.69
CA THR A 51 -21.28 -1.36 19.41
C THR A 51 -20.18 -1.80 20.36
N ARG A 52 -19.02 -2.11 19.80
CA ARG A 52 -17.84 -2.50 20.58
C ARG A 52 -16.56 -2.32 19.79
N PHE A 53 -15.45 -2.15 20.50
CA PHE A 53 -14.10 -2.18 19.90
C PHE A 53 -13.58 -3.63 19.91
N ASN A 54 -13.28 -4.15 18.72
CA ASN A 54 -12.68 -5.47 18.58
C ASN A 54 -11.14 -5.35 18.63
N TRP A 55 -10.54 -5.84 19.70
CA TRP A 55 -9.09 -5.79 19.94
C TRP A 55 -8.28 -6.71 19.03
N ASP A 56 -8.89 -7.75 18.46
CA ASP A 56 -8.20 -8.69 17.56
C ASP A 56 -8.07 -8.12 16.14
N THR A 57 -9.11 -7.42 15.68
CA THR A 57 -9.17 -6.86 14.34
C THR A 57 -8.84 -5.37 14.28
N PHE A 58 -8.80 -4.67 15.41
CA PHE A 58 -8.71 -3.22 15.53
C PHE A 58 -9.82 -2.49 14.76
N LEU A 59 -10.98 -3.08 14.68
CA LEU A 59 -12.18 -2.49 14.07
C LEU A 59 -13.23 -2.16 15.12
N VAL A 60 -14.05 -1.15 14.85
CA VAL A 60 -15.24 -0.84 15.66
C VAL A 60 -16.43 -1.53 15.02
N GLU A 61 -17.04 -2.48 15.75
CA GLU A 61 -18.23 -3.21 15.33
C GLU A 61 -19.50 -2.44 15.71
N GLY A 62 -20.60 -2.71 14.99
CA GLY A 62 -21.91 -2.10 15.27
C GLY A 62 -22.09 -0.67 14.73
N ILE A 63 -21.08 -0.07 14.14
CA ILE A 63 -21.16 1.21 13.41
C ILE A 63 -21.25 1.00 11.90
N SER A 64 -21.53 2.07 11.14
CA SER A 64 -21.60 1.93 9.68
C SER A 64 -20.25 1.53 9.08
N PRO A 65 -20.18 0.62 8.08
CA PRO A 65 -18.96 0.23 7.39
C PRO A 65 -18.17 1.44 6.83
N ALA A 66 -18.88 2.46 6.35
CA ALA A 66 -18.26 3.67 5.85
C ALA A 66 -17.49 4.45 6.94
N LEU A 67 -18.05 4.54 8.17
CA LEU A 67 -17.37 5.21 9.28
C LEU A 67 -16.15 4.40 9.74
N THR A 68 -16.29 3.07 9.87
CA THR A 68 -15.17 2.18 10.20
C THR A 68 -14.05 2.31 9.18
N PHE A 69 -14.39 2.38 7.89
CA PHE A 69 -13.39 2.54 6.83
C PHE A 69 -12.68 3.89 6.88
N VAL A 70 -13.43 4.98 7.07
CA VAL A 70 -12.85 6.32 7.22
C VAL A 70 -11.91 6.37 8.41
N ASP A 71 -12.31 5.80 9.53
CA ASP A 71 -11.53 5.75 10.77
C ASP A 71 -10.22 4.96 10.58
N MET A 72 -10.31 3.77 10.01
CA MET A 72 -9.15 2.93 9.68
C MET A 72 -8.17 3.65 8.73
N MET A 73 -8.69 4.40 7.75
CA MET A 73 -7.87 5.11 6.76
C MET A 73 -7.31 6.44 7.25
N ALA A 74 -7.90 7.04 8.31
CA ALA A 74 -7.50 8.35 8.82
C ALA A 74 -6.03 8.40 9.27
N MET A 75 -5.51 7.31 9.84
CA MET A 75 -4.12 7.22 10.29
C MET A 75 -3.09 7.50 9.17
N PHE A 76 -3.42 7.18 7.92
CA PHE A 76 -2.53 7.40 6.77
C PHE A 76 -2.41 8.87 6.37
N ILE A 77 -3.40 9.70 6.71
CA ILE A 77 -3.30 11.16 6.58
C ILE A 77 -2.20 11.68 7.52
N PHE A 78 -2.16 11.18 8.75
CA PHE A 78 -1.11 11.52 9.72
C PHE A 78 0.27 10.99 9.28
N LEU A 79 0.32 9.84 8.61
CA LEU A 79 1.55 9.34 7.99
C LEU A 79 2.07 10.33 6.93
N VAL A 80 1.23 10.79 6.01
CA VAL A 80 1.61 11.81 5.01
C VAL A 80 2.11 13.09 5.68
N ILE A 81 1.40 13.58 6.68
CA ILE A 81 1.77 14.78 7.44
C ILE A 81 3.12 14.56 8.14
N GLY A 82 3.34 13.43 8.79
CA GLY A 82 4.59 13.08 9.46
C GLY A 82 5.77 13.05 8.49
N VAL A 83 5.62 12.39 7.34
CA VAL A 83 6.64 12.35 6.29
C VAL A 83 6.91 13.78 5.76
N TRP A 84 5.87 14.57 5.51
CA TRP A 84 6.01 15.94 5.04
C TRP A 84 6.76 16.82 6.05
N LEU A 85 6.40 16.77 7.34
CA LEU A 85 7.06 17.54 8.40
C LEU A 85 8.54 17.17 8.51
N VAL A 86 8.85 15.89 8.53
CA VAL A 86 10.24 15.39 8.65
C VAL A 86 11.06 15.82 7.43
N VAL A 87 10.56 15.62 6.23
CA VAL A 87 11.27 15.98 5.00
C VAL A 87 11.47 17.49 4.89
N ARG A 88 10.43 18.27 5.19
CA ARG A 88 10.45 19.74 5.07
C ARG A 88 11.31 20.41 6.14
N PHE A 89 11.19 19.99 7.39
CA PHE A 89 11.82 20.69 8.52
C PHE A 89 13.10 20.02 9.04
N LEU A 90 13.11 18.69 9.11
CA LEU A 90 14.29 17.96 9.60
C LEU A 90 15.33 17.79 8.49
N HIS A 91 14.94 17.33 7.31
CA HIS A 91 15.85 17.17 6.15
C HIS A 91 16.02 18.43 5.34
N LYS A 92 15.12 19.41 5.44
CA LYS A 92 15.16 20.71 4.73
C LYS A 92 15.24 20.56 3.20
N ARG A 93 14.45 19.63 2.63
CA ARG A 93 14.36 19.41 1.19
C ARG A 93 12.91 19.51 0.67
N PRO A 94 12.70 19.73 -0.64
CA PRO A 94 11.36 19.73 -1.22
C PRO A 94 10.67 18.38 -1.05
N PHE A 95 9.39 18.39 -0.64
CA PHE A 95 8.59 17.16 -0.51
C PHE A 95 8.47 16.40 -1.82
N LEU A 96 8.37 17.10 -2.95
CA LEU A 96 8.31 16.52 -4.29
C LEU A 96 9.53 15.64 -4.61
N SER A 97 10.69 15.87 -3.97
CA SER A 97 11.89 15.04 -4.13
C SER A 97 11.74 13.60 -3.64
N LEU A 98 10.68 13.29 -2.85
CA LEU A 98 10.31 11.91 -2.52
C LEU A 98 9.68 11.18 -3.70
N ILE A 99 9.06 11.92 -4.62
CA ILE A 99 8.24 11.36 -5.68
C ILE A 99 8.98 11.35 -7.02
N THR A 100 9.58 12.48 -7.39
CA THR A 100 10.10 12.66 -8.75
C THR A 100 11.24 13.68 -8.79
N PRO A 101 12.21 13.53 -9.70
CA PRO A 101 13.19 14.57 -10.02
C PRO A 101 12.59 15.71 -10.86
N LEU A 102 11.38 15.54 -11.38
CA LEU A 102 10.70 16.52 -12.21
C LEU A 102 10.06 17.62 -11.37
N GLN A 103 9.65 18.71 -12.01
CA GLN A 103 9.00 19.86 -11.33
C GLN A 103 7.54 19.59 -10.93
N ARG A 104 6.94 18.52 -11.42
CA ARG A 104 5.54 18.13 -11.15
C ARG A 104 5.37 16.63 -11.25
N ILE A 105 4.36 16.11 -10.55
CA ILE A 105 3.93 14.70 -10.63
C ILE A 105 3.30 14.45 -11.99
N SER A 106 3.66 13.33 -12.62
CA SER A 106 3.03 12.85 -13.84
C SER A 106 1.86 11.92 -13.52
N TRP A 107 0.67 12.47 -13.39
CA TRP A 107 -0.56 11.70 -13.17
C TRP A 107 -0.82 10.66 -14.25
N MET A 108 -0.38 10.94 -15.48
CA MET A 108 -0.44 9.95 -16.57
C MET A 108 0.41 8.72 -16.25
N ARG A 109 1.56 8.91 -15.57
CA ARG A 109 2.42 7.78 -15.18
C ARG A 109 1.80 6.96 -14.05
N VAL A 110 1.14 7.61 -13.10
CA VAL A 110 0.34 6.93 -12.07
C VAL A 110 -0.77 6.10 -12.72
N LEU A 111 -1.53 6.70 -13.66
CA LEU A 111 -2.59 6.02 -14.39
C LEU A 111 -2.06 4.84 -15.23
N GLN A 112 -0.92 4.99 -15.91
CA GLN A 112 -0.28 3.89 -16.64
C GLN A 112 0.07 2.72 -15.71
N GLY A 113 0.62 3.00 -14.52
CA GLY A 113 0.88 1.98 -13.50
C GLY A 113 -0.40 1.23 -13.13
N ALA A 114 -1.46 1.98 -12.79
CA ALA A 114 -2.74 1.41 -12.38
C ALA A 114 -3.39 0.56 -13.49
N VAL A 115 -3.52 1.11 -14.70
CA VAL A 115 -4.23 0.44 -15.81
C VAL A 115 -3.49 -0.81 -16.28
N VAL A 116 -2.17 -0.74 -16.47
CA VAL A 116 -1.37 -1.89 -16.93
C VAL A 116 -1.38 -2.99 -15.87
N PHE A 117 -1.24 -2.62 -14.58
CA PHE A 117 -1.32 -3.60 -13.49
C PHE A 117 -2.70 -4.24 -13.42
N ALA A 118 -3.77 -3.44 -13.47
CA ALA A 118 -5.14 -3.94 -13.48
C ALA A 118 -5.39 -4.94 -14.61
N ALA A 119 -4.95 -4.63 -15.84
CA ALA A 119 -5.13 -5.50 -16.99
C ALA A 119 -4.41 -6.84 -16.80
N ILE A 120 -3.18 -6.83 -16.27
CA ILE A 120 -2.42 -8.05 -16.01
C ILE A 120 -3.04 -8.84 -14.86
N TYR A 121 -3.37 -8.18 -13.75
CA TYR A 121 -3.99 -8.80 -12.58
C TYR A 121 -5.27 -9.53 -12.98
N LEU A 122 -6.21 -8.83 -13.65
CA LEU A 122 -7.46 -9.43 -14.13
C LEU A 122 -7.21 -10.59 -15.10
N SER A 123 -6.25 -10.45 -16.01
CA SER A 123 -5.92 -11.52 -16.96
C SER A 123 -5.40 -12.77 -16.28
N VAL A 124 -4.50 -12.61 -15.29
CA VAL A 124 -3.94 -13.73 -14.52
C VAL A 124 -5.02 -14.35 -13.63
N THR A 125 -5.86 -13.54 -12.98
CA THR A 125 -6.95 -14.04 -12.12
C THR A 125 -7.98 -14.82 -12.94
N VAL A 126 -8.45 -14.29 -14.07
CA VAL A 126 -9.44 -14.97 -14.94
C VAL A 126 -8.85 -16.26 -15.52
N LEU A 127 -7.59 -16.23 -15.96
CA LEU A 127 -6.92 -17.44 -16.46
C LEU A 127 -6.69 -18.46 -15.34
N GLY A 128 -6.32 -17.99 -14.16
CA GLY A 128 -6.15 -18.82 -12.95
C GLY A 128 -7.45 -19.53 -12.60
N GLU A 129 -8.57 -18.80 -12.52
CA GLU A 129 -9.89 -19.35 -12.23
C GLU A 129 -10.34 -20.38 -13.27
N TRP A 130 -9.99 -20.16 -14.56
CA TRP A 130 -10.29 -21.12 -15.62
C TRP A 130 -9.46 -22.40 -15.53
N LEU A 131 -8.18 -22.31 -15.15
CA LEU A 131 -7.26 -23.47 -15.06
C LEU A 131 -7.37 -24.23 -13.74
N LEU A 132 -7.58 -23.51 -12.64
CA LEU A 132 -7.64 -23.98 -11.26
C LEU A 132 -8.83 -23.31 -10.57
N PRO A 133 -10.06 -23.78 -10.85
CA PRO A 133 -11.26 -23.14 -10.30
C PRO A 133 -11.25 -23.10 -8.78
N THR A 134 -11.69 -22.00 -8.22
CA THR A 134 -11.88 -21.83 -6.77
C THR A 134 -12.84 -22.91 -6.27
N PRO A 135 -12.51 -23.65 -5.18
CA PRO A 135 -13.37 -24.65 -4.61
C PRO A 135 -14.77 -24.11 -4.27
N ALA A 136 -15.78 -24.95 -4.47
CA ALA A 136 -17.17 -24.56 -4.21
C ALA A 136 -17.36 -24.16 -2.73
N GLY A 137 -17.92 -22.99 -2.52
CA GLY A 137 -18.18 -22.42 -1.19
C GLY A 137 -17.07 -21.51 -0.64
N GLU A 138 -15.92 -21.41 -1.30
CA GLU A 138 -14.87 -20.48 -0.88
C GLU A 138 -15.04 -19.07 -1.44
N MET A 139 -15.80 -18.90 -2.53
CA MET A 139 -16.10 -17.59 -3.12
C MET A 139 -17.60 -17.31 -3.02
N GLU A 140 -17.97 -16.24 -2.33
CA GLU A 140 -19.36 -15.80 -2.17
C GLU A 140 -19.59 -14.49 -2.92
N TYR A 141 -20.65 -14.41 -3.73
CA TYR A 141 -21.07 -13.17 -4.38
C TYR A 141 -21.97 -12.38 -3.43
N VAL A 142 -21.49 -11.22 -2.97
CA VAL A 142 -22.13 -10.39 -1.93
C VAL A 142 -22.56 -9.01 -2.42
N PHE A 143 -22.52 -8.76 -3.71
CA PHE A 143 -22.73 -7.43 -4.29
C PHE A 143 -24.11 -6.86 -3.97
N ASP A 144 -24.15 -5.78 -3.19
CA ASP A 144 -25.27 -4.87 -3.02
C ASP A 144 -24.98 -3.56 -3.75
N ALA A 145 -25.72 -3.27 -4.80
CA ALA A 145 -25.47 -2.11 -5.64
C ALA A 145 -25.59 -0.78 -4.90
N GLN A 146 -26.53 -0.66 -3.95
CA GLN A 146 -26.73 0.57 -3.19
C GLN A 146 -25.56 0.78 -2.20
N ALA A 147 -25.24 -0.22 -1.41
CA ALA A 147 -24.12 -0.15 -0.47
C ALA A 147 -22.80 0.09 -1.20
N PHE A 148 -22.54 -0.64 -2.29
CA PHE A 148 -21.33 -0.51 -3.10
C PHE A 148 -21.16 0.88 -3.70
N LEU A 149 -22.20 1.45 -4.33
CA LEU A 149 -22.14 2.77 -4.96
C LEU A 149 -21.99 3.91 -3.93
N LEU A 150 -22.51 3.74 -2.72
CA LEU A 150 -22.28 4.69 -1.63
C LEU A 150 -20.86 4.59 -1.06
N PHE A 151 -20.28 3.40 -1.01
CA PHE A 151 -18.93 3.15 -0.51
C PHE A 151 -17.83 3.50 -1.52
N LEU A 152 -18.09 3.30 -2.82
CA LEU A 152 -17.14 3.47 -3.91
C LEU A 152 -16.38 4.81 -3.90
N PRO A 153 -17.01 5.99 -3.72
CA PRO A 153 -16.28 7.27 -3.65
C PRO A 153 -15.28 7.34 -2.50
N LEU A 154 -15.63 6.78 -1.34
CA LEU A 154 -14.73 6.72 -0.18
C LEU A 154 -13.49 5.86 -0.49
N ALA A 155 -13.70 4.68 -1.03
CA ALA A 155 -12.63 3.76 -1.40
C ALA A 155 -11.70 4.38 -2.46
N LEU A 156 -12.27 5.00 -3.52
CA LEU A 156 -11.51 5.64 -4.60
C LEU A 156 -10.70 6.86 -4.15
N VAL A 157 -11.02 7.47 -3.01
CA VAL A 157 -10.27 8.59 -2.44
C VAL A 157 -9.29 8.11 -1.37
N LEU A 158 -9.76 7.31 -0.42
CA LEU A 158 -8.98 6.97 0.77
C LEU A 158 -7.92 5.89 0.50
N ILE A 159 -8.19 4.90 -0.36
CA ILE A 159 -7.19 3.89 -0.72
C ILE A 159 -5.99 4.51 -1.44
N PRO A 160 -6.12 5.39 -2.46
CA PRO A 160 -4.97 6.08 -3.03
C PRO A 160 -4.20 6.96 -2.04
N ILE A 161 -4.85 7.55 -1.05
CA ILE A 161 -4.18 8.30 0.03
C ILE A 161 -3.36 7.33 0.90
N GLN A 162 -3.97 6.23 1.34
CA GLN A 162 -3.31 5.19 2.14
C GLN A 162 -2.08 4.64 1.42
N THR A 163 -2.23 4.13 0.21
CA THR A 163 -1.14 3.53 -0.56
C THR A 163 -0.05 4.55 -0.91
N SER A 164 -0.43 5.78 -1.25
CA SER A 164 0.55 6.86 -1.47
C SER A 164 1.33 7.20 -0.22
N ALA A 165 0.71 7.20 0.96
CA ALA A 165 1.38 7.42 2.24
C ALA A 165 2.46 6.37 2.50
N GLU A 166 2.15 5.10 2.24
CA GLU A 166 3.11 4.00 2.36
C GLU A 166 4.23 4.09 1.33
N GLU A 167 3.92 4.43 0.07
CA GLU A 167 4.95 4.65 -0.94
C GLU A 167 5.88 5.81 -0.57
N LEU A 168 5.34 6.91 -0.05
CA LEU A 168 6.13 8.04 0.43
C LEU A 168 7.05 7.65 1.60
N LEU A 169 6.61 6.78 2.49
CA LEU A 169 7.43 6.27 3.59
C LEU A 169 8.49 5.29 3.06
N PHE A 170 8.06 4.20 2.43
CA PHE A 170 8.97 3.08 2.14
C PHE A 170 9.87 3.35 0.93
N ARG A 171 9.35 3.92 -0.15
CA ARG A 171 10.12 4.19 -1.39
C ARG A 171 10.65 5.61 -1.43
N GLY A 172 9.88 6.58 -0.94
CA GLY A 172 10.30 7.97 -0.89
C GLY A 172 11.32 8.24 0.21
N TYR A 173 11.05 7.86 1.44
CA TYR A 173 11.88 8.20 2.60
C TYR A 173 12.94 7.12 2.91
N VAL A 174 12.49 5.88 3.13
CA VAL A 174 13.37 4.77 3.57
C VAL A 174 14.31 4.35 2.44
N LEU A 175 13.81 4.03 1.26
CA LEU A 175 14.63 3.56 0.14
C LEU A 175 15.67 4.61 -0.29
N GLN A 176 15.28 5.89 -0.41
CA GLN A 176 16.22 6.96 -0.72
C GLN A 176 17.27 7.15 0.39
N GLY A 177 16.87 7.06 1.66
CA GLY A 177 17.79 7.15 2.79
C GLY A 177 18.80 6.00 2.81
N LEU A 178 18.33 4.77 2.60
CA LEU A 178 19.19 3.57 2.48
C LEU A 178 20.14 3.68 1.28
N GLY A 179 19.69 4.25 0.17
CA GLY A 179 20.51 4.46 -1.02
C GLY A 179 21.71 5.40 -0.84
N LEU A 180 21.76 6.15 0.27
CA LEU A 180 22.94 6.97 0.62
C LEU A 180 24.09 6.14 1.21
N VAL A 181 23.80 4.98 1.78
CA VAL A 181 24.76 4.17 2.57
C VAL A 181 24.89 2.74 2.07
N LEU A 182 23.88 2.22 1.36
CA LEU A 182 23.85 0.86 0.83
C LEU A 182 23.96 0.86 -0.70
N HIS A 183 24.49 -0.24 -1.23
CA HIS A 183 24.36 -0.51 -2.65
C HIS A 183 22.87 -0.59 -3.06
N ARG A 184 22.56 -0.10 -4.27
CA ARG A 184 21.19 -0.01 -4.82
C ARG A 184 20.31 -1.23 -4.55
N TRP A 185 20.81 -2.44 -4.84
CA TRP A 185 20.04 -3.68 -4.69
C TRP A 185 19.81 -4.07 -3.22
N ALA A 186 20.78 -3.77 -2.35
CA ALA A 186 20.60 -3.94 -0.91
C ALA A 186 19.56 -2.97 -0.36
N ALA A 187 19.57 -1.71 -0.82
CA ALA A 187 18.55 -0.73 -0.43
C ALA A 187 17.14 -1.16 -0.88
N VAL A 188 17.00 -1.69 -2.11
CA VAL A 188 15.74 -2.24 -2.63
C VAL A 188 15.25 -3.39 -1.76
N LEU A 189 16.10 -4.38 -1.46
CA LEU A 189 15.73 -5.53 -0.66
C LEU A 189 15.33 -5.13 0.77
N VAL A 190 16.12 -4.28 1.42
CA VAL A 190 15.82 -3.83 2.79
C VAL A 190 14.52 -3.01 2.82
N SER A 191 14.28 -2.13 1.85
CA SER A 191 13.03 -1.38 1.74
C SER A 191 11.82 -2.30 1.56
N ALA A 192 11.95 -3.35 0.75
CA ALA A 192 10.88 -4.34 0.54
C ALA A 192 10.60 -5.18 1.80
N LEU A 193 11.65 -5.57 2.53
CA LEU A 193 11.50 -6.27 3.81
C LEU A 193 10.82 -5.39 4.86
N LEU A 194 11.25 -4.11 4.99
CA LEU A 194 10.64 -3.17 5.92
C LEU A 194 9.18 -2.86 5.58
N PHE A 195 8.79 -2.97 4.30
CA PHE A 195 7.40 -2.89 3.87
C PHE A 195 6.61 -4.17 4.24
N ALA A 196 7.17 -5.35 4.02
CA ALA A 196 6.49 -6.61 4.27
C ALA A 196 6.26 -6.90 5.77
N LEU A 197 7.23 -6.56 6.63
CA LEU A 197 7.19 -6.90 8.06
C LEU A 197 5.97 -6.35 8.81
N PRO A 198 5.56 -5.07 8.69
CA PRO A 198 4.36 -4.58 9.35
C PRO A 198 3.08 -5.30 8.93
N HIS A 199 2.98 -5.76 7.69
CA HIS A 199 1.81 -6.49 7.19
C HIS A 199 1.63 -7.86 7.84
N LEU A 200 2.67 -8.43 8.46
CA LEU A 200 2.52 -9.67 9.25
C LEU A 200 1.72 -9.47 10.55
N LEU A 201 1.41 -8.22 10.91
CA LEU A 201 0.55 -7.87 12.03
C LEU A 201 -0.91 -7.64 11.60
N ASN A 202 -1.20 -7.74 10.31
CA ASN A 202 -2.57 -7.58 9.81
C ASN A 202 -3.46 -8.73 10.26
N PRO A 203 -4.74 -8.46 10.56
CA PRO A 203 -5.67 -9.51 11.02
C PRO A 203 -5.84 -10.69 10.08
N GLU A 204 -5.79 -10.49 8.77
CA GLU A 204 -5.88 -11.57 7.77
C GLU A 204 -4.72 -12.56 7.82
N VAL A 205 -3.62 -12.24 8.51
CA VAL A 205 -2.45 -13.11 8.68
C VAL A 205 -2.59 -13.99 9.94
N TYR A 206 -3.55 -13.70 10.83
CA TYR A 206 -3.70 -14.43 12.07
C TYR A 206 -4.05 -15.89 11.80
N GLY A 207 -3.26 -16.80 12.38
CA GLY A 207 -3.38 -18.24 12.17
C GLY A 207 -2.72 -18.77 10.89
N ALA A 208 -2.24 -17.92 10.00
CA ALA A 208 -1.55 -18.33 8.78
C ALA A 208 -0.10 -18.77 9.05
N ASN A 209 0.47 -19.52 8.10
CA ASN A 209 1.89 -19.80 8.10
C ASN A 209 2.68 -18.53 7.72
N LEU A 210 3.35 -17.92 8.69
CA LEU A 210 4.07 -16.65 8.51
C LEU A 210 5.17 -16.72 7.42
N TRP A 211 5.79 -17.88 7.20
CA TRP A 211 6.80 -18.05 6.15
C TRP A 211 6.20 -17.97 4.74
N ILE A 212 4.95 -18.37 4.59
CA ILE A 212 4.22 -18.24 3.32
C ILE A 212 3.60 -16.84 3.25
N ALA A 213 2.97 -16.37 4.34
CA ALA A 213 2.29 -15.09 4.38
C ALA A 213 3.20 -13.88 4.10
N VAL A 214 4.49 -13.95 4.44
CA VAL A 214 5.44 -12.87 4.14
C VAL A 214 5.73 -12.71 2.64
N LEU A 215 5.58 -13.79 1.85
CA LEU A 215 6.04 -13.81 0.46
C LEU A 215 5.23 -12.91 -0.48
N PRO A 216 3.88 -12.86 -0.46
CA PRO A 216 3.10 -11.90 -1.24
C PRO A 216 3.46 -10.44 -0.93
N TYR A 217 3.55 -10.08 0.36
CA TYR A 217 3.93 -8.73 0.77
C TYR A 217 5.36 -8.37 0.36
N LEU A 218 6.30 -9.33 0.46
CA LEU A 218 7.67 -9.14 0.00
C LEU A 218 7.74 -9.00 -1.53
N THR A 219 6.97 -9.80 -2.27
CA THR A 219 6.89 -9.74 -3.74
C THR A 219 6.37 -8.36 -4.18
N THR A 220 5.27 -7.89 -3.58
CA THR A 220 4.74 -6.55 -3.82
C THR A 220 5.75 -5.47 -3.41
N GLY A 221 6.37 -5.61 -2.24
CA GLY A 221 7.43 -4.72 -1.77
C GLY A 221 8.60 -4.59 -2.74
N LEU A 222 9.06 -5.72 -3.28
CA LEU A 222 10.13 -5.77 -4.28
C LEU A 222 9.70 -5.16 -5.61
N LEU A 223 8.52 -5.51 -6.11
CA LEU A 223 7.99 -4.94 -7.35
C LEU A 223 7.96 -3.40 -7.29
N LEU A 224 7.35 -2.85 -6.25
CA LEU A 224 7.19 -1.40 -6.08
C LEU A 224 8.55 -0.68 -5.95
N ALA A 225 9.51 -1.26 -5.23
CA ALA A 225 10.86 -0.72 -5.12
C ALA A 225 11.63 -0.81 -6.45
N LEU A 226 11.54 -1.94 -7.16
CA LEU A 226 12.20 -2.14 -8.45
C LEU A 226 11.67 -1.20 -9.53
N VAL A 227 10.34 -1.06 -9.63
CA VAL A 227 9.76 -0.15 -10.63
C VAL A 227 10.11 1.30 -10.32
N THR A 228 10.12 1.70 -9.05
CA THR A 228 10.53 3.05 -8.62
C THR A 228 11.96 3.37 -9.02
N VAL A 229 12.90 2.47 -8.70
CA VAL A 229 14.32 2.68 -9.02
C VAL A 229 14.57 2.67 -10.53
N ARG A 230 13.88 1.80 -11.27
CA ARG A 230 14.06 1.70 -12.73
C ARG A 230 13.37 2.83 -13.49
N ASP A 231 12.18 3.26 -13.06
CA ASP A 231 11.46 4.39 -13.67
C ASP A 231 12.10 5.74 -13.31
N GLY A 232 12.83 5.80 -12.21
CA GLY A 232 13.40 7.02 -11.67
C GLY A 232 12.39 7.94 -10.99
N THR A 233 11.16 7.45 -10.76
CA THR A 233 10.07 8.15 -10.09
C THR A 233 9.19 7.19 -9.29
N LEU A 234 8.45 7.71 -8.31
CA LEU A 234 7.51 6.94 -7.47
C LEU A 234 6.15 6.71 -8.15
N GLU A 235 5.88 7.41 -9.22
CA GLU A 235 4.56 7.53 -9.85
C GLU A 235 3.97 6.18 -10.28
N LEU A 236 4.79 5.30 -10.89
CA LEU A 236 4.32 3.95 -11.24
C LEU A 236 3.91 3.14 -10.01
N ALA A 237 4.75 3.15 -8.97
CA ALA A 237 4.49 2.41 -7.74
C ALA A 237 3.20 2.89 -7.06
N MET A 238 2.97 4.21 -7.02
CA MET A 238 1.71 4.78 -6.51
C MET A 238 0.48 4.24 -7.27
N GLY A 239 0.55 4.17 -8.59
CA GLY A 239 -0.56 3.63 -9.41
C GLY A 239 -0.79 2.14 -9.21
N VAL A 240 0.27 1.34 -9.20
CA VAL A 240 0.22 -0.11 -8.97
C VAL A 240 -0.36 -0.41 -7.60
N HIS A 241 0.16 0.22 -6.56
CA HIS A 241 -0.27 -0.02 -5.19
C HIS A 241 -1.73 0.38 -4.98
N ALA A 242 -2.15 1.54 -5.51
CA ALA A 242 -3.53 2.00 -5.40
C ALA A 242 -4.52 1.00 -6.01
N ILE A 243 -4.26 0.53 -7.24
CA ILE A 243 -5.18 -0.40 -7.90
C ILE A 243 -5.17 -1.78 -7.27
N ASN A 244 -4.01 -2.26 -6.76
CA ASN A 244 -3.91 -3.50 -6.02
C ASN A 244 -4.84 -3.49 -4.80
N ASN A 245 -4.77 -2.44 -3.98
CA ASN A 245 -5.61 -2.33 -2.78
C ASN A 245 -7.09 -2.05 -3.13
N ILE A 246 -7.38 -1.33 -4.23
CA ILE A 246 -8.76 -1.20 -4.72
C ILE A 246 -9.33 -2.59 -5.07
N PHE A 247 -8.57 -3.47 -5.70
CA PHE A 247 -9.03 -4.83 -5.97
C PHE A 247 -9.30 -5.60 -4.68
N ALA A 248 -8.41 -5.51 -3.69
CA ALA A 248 -8.56 -6.20 -2.40
C ALA A 248 -9.77 -5.71 -1.58
N PHE A 249 -10.15 -4.43 -1.68
CA PHE A 249 -11.28 -3.90 -0.93
C PHE A 249 -12.61 -3.89 -1.68
N LEU A 250 -12.61 -3.75 -3.00
CA LEU A 250 -13.85 -3.58 -3.78
C LEU A 250 -14.22 -4.81 -4.61
N PHE A 251 -13.27 -5.62 -5.04
CA PHE A 251 -13.54 -6.76 -5.90
C PHE A 251 -13.61 -8.06 -5.11
N VAL A 252 -12.55 -8.42 -4.41
CA VAL A 252 -12.51 -9.64 -3.61
C VAL A 252 -11.96 -9.27 -2.23
N THR A 253 -12.85 -9.19 -1.25
CA THR A 253 -12.46 -8.98 0.15
C THR A 253 -12.42 -10.30 0.92
N THR A 254 -11.91 -10.26 2.14
CA THR A 254 -11.79 -11.42 3.02
C THR A 254 -12.08 -11.02 4.47
N PRO A 255 -12.49 -11.93 5.35
CA PRO A 255 -12.56 -11.64 6.77
C PRO A 255 -11.20 -11.13 7.33
N PRO A 256 -11.21 -10.15 8.24
CA PRO A 256 -12.35 -9.49 8.85
C PRO A 256 -12.88 -8.26 8.07
N TYR A 257 -12.45 -8.04 6.85
CA TYR A 257 -12.82 -6.87 6.04
C TYR A 257 -14.09 -7.09 5.19
N ASP A 258 -14.73 -8.26 5.31
CA ASP A 258 -15.98 -8.64 4.65
C ASP A 258 -17.20 -7.80 5.07
N MET A 259 -17.04 -6.98 6.10
CA MET A 259 -18.02 -5.95 6.47
C MET A 259 -18.08 -4.79 5.45
N PHE A 260 -17.03 -4.58 4.63
CA PHE A 260 -17.01 -3.54 3.61
C PHE A 260 -17.68 -3.99 2.31
N PRO A 261 -18.47 -3.11 1.65
CA PRO A 261 -19.12 -3.45 0.39
C PRO A 261 -18.12 -3.84 -0.70
N ALA A 262 -18.24 -5.07 -1.21
CA ALA A 262 -17.40 -5.63 -2.26
C ALA A 262 -18.24 -6.42 -3.28
N LEU A 263 -17.61 -6.93 -4.35
CA LEU A 263 -18.28 -7.84 -5.28
C LEU A 263 -18.32 -9.27 -4.73
N PHE A 264 -17.21 -9.72 -4.16
CA PHE A 264 -17.03 -11.08 -3.64
C PHE A 264 -16.36 -11.07 -2.28
N VAL A 265 -16.69 -12.07 -1.45
CA VAL A 265 -15.94 -12.45 -0.24
C VAL A 265 -15.28 -13.80 -0.49
N TYR A 266 -13.99 -13.87 -0.22
CA TYR A 266 -13.22 -15.11 -0.27
C TYR A 266 -13.01 -15.66 1.15
N HIS A 267 -13.45 -16.89 1.38
CA HIS A 267 -13.41 -17.59 2.67
C HIS A 267 -12.32 -18.67 2.73
N GLY A 268 -11.61 -18.90 1.63
CA GLY A 268 -10.52 -19.88 1.57
C GLY A 268 -9.21 -19.41 2.21
N GLU A 269 -8.18 -20.22 2.13
CA GLU A 269 -6.84 -19.89 2.64
C GLU A 269 -6.14 -18.89 1.71
N LEU A 270 -5.84 -17.68 2.23
CA LEU A 270 -5.20 -16.60 1.46
C LEU A 270 -3.72 -16.85 1.13
N PHE A 271 -3.01 -17.47 2.06
CA PHE A 271 -1.55 -17.59 1.97
C PHE A 271 -1.14 -19.02 1.58
N THR A 272 -1.29 -19.32 0.31
CA THR A 272 -0.93 -20.60 -0.31
C THR A 272 0.22 -20.42 -1.29
N TRP A 273 0.82 -21.52 -1.75
CA TRP A 273 1.84 -21.47 -2.79
C TRP A 273 1.30 -21.00 -4.14
N GLU A 274 0.03 -21.26 -4.42
CA GLU A 274 -0.69 -20.79 -5.60
C GLU A 274 -0.81 -19.25 -5.58
N THR A 275 -1.17 -18.68 -4.43
CA THR A 275 -1.21 -17.23 -4.26
C THR A 275 0.17 -16.62 -4.46
N VAL A 276 1.21 -17.17 -3.83
CA VAL A 276 2.60 -16.71 -4.01
C VAL A 276 3.02 -16.79 -5.48
N ALA A 277 2.70 -17.87 -6.18
CA ALA A 277 3.04 -18.04 -7.59
C ALA A 277 2.30 -17.02 -8.48
N SER A 278 1.02 -16.79 -8.22
CA SER A 278 0.19 -15.81 -8.95
C SER A 278 0.72 -14.38 -8.77
N GLU A 279 1.02 -13.98 -7.54
CA GLU A 279 1.59 -12.66 -7.23
C GLU A 279 2.96 -12.48 -7.90
N ALA A 280 3.83 -13.48 -7.84
CA ALA A 280 5.13 -13.44 -8.51
C ALA A 280 4.99 -13.33 -10.04
N LEU A 281 4.04 -14.07 -10.63
CA LEU A 281 3.75 -14.00 -12.07
C LEU A 281 3.25 -12.61 -12.46
N ILE A 282 2.28 -12.05 -11.73
CA ILE A 282 1.76 -10.70 -11.95
C ILE A 282 2.89 -9.67 -11.88
N ALA A 283 3.75 -9.76 -10.84
CA ALA A 283 4.87 -8.85 -10.66
C ALA A 283 5.87 -8.91 -11.83
N VAL A 284 6.25 -10.11 -12.27
CA VAL A 284 7.17 -10.30 -13.41
C VAL A 284 6.55 -9.80 -14.71
N LEU A 285 5.29 -10.14 -14.99
CA LEU A 285 4.60 -9.70 -16.19
C LEU A 285 4.45 -8.17 -16.21
N PHE A 286 4.04 -7.55 -15.08
CA PHE A 286 3.92 -6.11 -14.99
C PHE A 286 5.26 -5.43 -15.26
N TYR A 287 6.34 -5.87 -14.57
CA TYR A 287 7.66 -5.31 -14.76
C TYR A 287 8.13 -5.43 -16.21
N TRP A 288 7.91 -6.58 -16.84
CA TRP A 288 8.27 -6.78 -18.25
C TRP A 288 7.47 -5.89 -19.19
N VAL A 289 6.13 -5.88 -19.07
CA VAL A 289 5.24 -5.10 -19.95
C VAL A 289 5.51 -3.59 -19.83
N ILE A 290 5.57 -3.07 -18.60
CA ILE A 290 5.70 -1.63 -18.38
C ILE A 290 7.03 -1.08 -18.93
N PHE A 291 8.12 -1.82 -18.78
CA PHE A 291 9.42 -1.37 -19.28
C PHE A 291 9.71 -1.79 -20.72
N ARG A 292 8.98 -2.74 -21.29
CA ARG A 292 9.10 -3.11 -22.71
C ARG A 292 8.33 -2.16 -23.62
N PHE A 293 7.13 -1.72 -23.19
CA PHE A 293 6.21 -0.98 -24.05
C PHE A 293 5.97 0.47 -23.59
N PHE A 294 6.23 0.79 -22.33
CA PHE A 294 5.95 2.09 -21.75
C PHE A 294 7.18 2.73 -21.07
N ALA A 295 8.39 2.32 -21.45
CA ALA A 295 9.63 2.90 -20.92
C ALA A 295 9.71 4.40 -21.24
N ARG A 296 10.22 5.20 -20.29
CA ARG A 296 10.47 6.63 -20.46
C ARG A 296 11.98 6.91 -20.55
N PRO A 297 12.57 6.93 -21.75
CA PRO A 297 14.01 7.20 -21.89
C PRO A 297 14.42 8.60 -21.44
N ASP A 298 13.48 9.56 -21.42
CA ASP A 298 13.79 10.97 -21.19
C ASP A 298 14.01 11.32 -19.71
N VAL A 299 13.35 10.64 -18.78
CA VAL A 299 13.56 10.86 -17.32
C VAL A 299 14.98 10.44 -16.93
N LEU A 300 15.50 9.40 -17.54
CA LEU A 300 16.87 8.92 -17.31
C LEU A 300 17.93 9.85 -17.95
N LYS A 301 17.59 10.59 -19.02
CA LYS A 301 18.51 11.53 -19.69
C LYS A 301 18.58 12.90 -19.03
N VAL A 302 17.50 13.38 -18.42
CA VAL A 302 17.51 14.62 -17.61
C VAL A 302 18.28 14.42 -16.30
N ALA A 303 18.57 13.19 -15.98
CA ALA A 303 19.26 12.73 -14.78
C ALA A 303 20.77 12.46 -15.00
N ALA A 304 21.27 12.51 -16.21
CA ALA A 304 22.69 12.43 -16.55
C ALA A 304 23.28 13.83 -16.79
#